data_c454aed1f107587407266500468b9268
#
_entry.id   c454aed1f107587407266500468b9268
#
_cell.length_a   1.000
_cell.length_b   1.000
_cell.length_c   1.000
_cell.angle_alpha   90.00
_cell.angle_beta   90.00
_cell.angle_gamma   90.00
#
_symmetry.space_group_name_H-M   'P 1'
#
loop_
_entity.id
_entity.type
_entity.pdbx_description
1 polymer ?
#
loop_
_entity_poly.entity_id
_entity_poly.type
_entity_poly.pdbx_seq_one_letter_code
_entity_poly.pdbx_strand_id
1 'polypeptide(L)'
;MLDKKDKDKVIEKYKTHAGDTGSPEVQIALLSEEVKRLAEHLKEHKKDFSSRRGLLKKIGQRHRLLKYLSKESAKRYDMLVDKLKLKKKEGKKEEGDKAEA
;
A
#
# COMPACT_ATOMS: atom_id res chain seq x y z
N MET A 1 13.81 -0.89 5.69
CA MET A 1 13.01 -2.07 5.40
C MET A 1 13.19 -2.58 3.98
N LEU A 2 12.90 -1.77 2.97
CA LEU A 2 13.25 -2.11 1.60
C LEU A 2 14.64 -1.59 1.31
N ASP A 3 15.48 -2.40 0.66
CA ASP A 3 16.77 -1.88 0.24
C ASP A 3 16.59 -1.07 -1.06
N LYS A 4 17.66 -0.44 -1.51
CA LYS A 4 17.60 0.44 -2.67
C LYS A 4 17.15 -0.30 -3.92
N LYS A 5 17.62 -1.52 -4.12
CA LYS A 5 17.25 -2.33 -5.27
C LYS A 5 15.75 -2.61 -5.31
N ASP A 6 15.20 -2.99 -4.16
CA ASP A 6 13.78 -3.29 -4.06
C ASP A 6 12.94 -2.05 -4.30
N LYS A 7 13.36 -0.91 -3.73
CA LYS A 7 12.67 0.36 -3.95
C LYS A 7 12.69 0.74 -5.42
N ASP A 8 13.84 0.61 -6.07
CA ASP A 8 13.97 0.96 -7.48
C ASP A 8 13.06 0.11 -8.36
N LYS A 9 12.94 -1.18 -8.05
CA LYS A 9 12.04 -2.07 -8.80
C LYS A 9 10.59 -1.64 -8.67
N VAL A 10 10.17 -1.27 -7.46
CA VAL A 10 8.80 -0.83 -7.22
C VAL A 10 8.55 0.49 -7.94
N ILE A 11 9.48 1.43 -7.83
CA ILE A 11 9.34 2.73 -8.48
C ILE A 11 9.21 2.55 -9.99
N GLU A 12 10.06 1.72 -10.57
CA GLU A 12 10.04 1.49 -12.02
C GLU A 12 8.70 0.92 -12.47
N LYS A 13 8.13 0.02 -11.68
CA LYS A 13 6.87 -0.64 -12.02
C LYS A 13 5.66 0.29 -11.92
N TYR A 14 5.68 1.22 -10.97
CA TYR A 14 4.50 2.04 -10.67
C TYR A 14 4.63 3.51 -11.00
N LYS A 15 5.77 3.96 -11.49
CA LYS A 15 5.96 5.37 -11.81
C LYS A 15 4.97 5.80 -12.90
N THR A 16 4.56 7.06 -12.86
CA THR A 16 3.61 7.62 -13.80
C THR A 16 4.30 8.32 -14.97
N HIS A 17 5.59 8.63 -14.80
CA HIS A 17 6.40 9.26 -15.84
C HIS A 17 7.87 9.05 -15.53
N ALA A 18 8.73 9.30 -16.52
CA ALA A 18 10.17 9.22 -16.31
C ALA A 18 10.57 10.18 -15.20
N GLY A 19 11.38 9.71 -14.26
CA GLY A 19 11.81 10.52 -13.15
C GLY A 19 10.85 10.57 -11.97
N ASP A 20 9.70 9.91 -12.06
CA ASP A 20 8.75 9.87 -10.96
C ASP A 20 9.26 8.97 -9.85
N THR A 21 9.52 9.56 -8.68
CA THR A 21 9.92 8.81 -7.49
C THR A 21 9.01 9.10 -6.30
N GLY A 22 8.04 10.00 -6.46
CA GLY A 22 7.23 10.46 -5.34
C GLY A 22 5.74 10.63 -5.60
N SER A 23 5.22 10.12 -6.72
CA SER A 23 3.79 10.21 -6.96
C SER A 23 3.02 9.38 -5.92
N PRO A 24 1.74 9.70 -5.70
CA PRO A 24 0.92 8.87 -4.79
C PRO A 24 0.97 7.39 -5.17
N GLU A 25 0.95 7.07 -6.46
CA GLU A 25 1.02 5.68 -6.91
C GLU A 25 2.28 4.99 -6.43
N VAL A 26 3.42 5.64 -6.60
CA VAL A 26 4.71 5.09 -6.16
C VAL A 26 4.75 4.95 -4.65
N GLN A 27 4.29 5.96 -3.92
CA GLN A 27 4.30 5.92 -2.45
C GLN A 27 3.41 4.79 -1.94
N ILE A 28 2.22 4.63 -2.50
CA ILE A 28 1.30 3.55 -2.10
C ILE A 28 1.93 2.19 -2.40
N ALA A 29 2.57 2.04 -3.55
CA ALA A 29 3.22 0.79 -3.91
C ALA A 29 4.35 0.45 -2.96
N LEU A 30 5.17 1.43 -2.58
CA LEU A 30 6.26 1.21 -1.61
C LEU A 30 5.70 0.82 -0.25
N LEU A 31 4.68 1.51 0.22
CA LEU A 31 4.04 1.18 1.50
C LEU A 31 3.42 -0.21 1.47
N SER A 32 2.82 -0.59 0.34
CA SER A 32 2.22 -1.91 0.20
C SER A 32 3.27 -3.02 0.33
N GLU A 33 4.43 -2.81 -0.27
CA GLU A 33 5.51 -3.79 -0.17
C GLU A 33 6.04 -3.87 1.26
N GLU A 34 6.18 -2.73 1.93
CA GLU A 34 6.65 -2.70 3.31
C GLU A 34 5.65 -3.36 4.26
N VAL A 35 4.35 -3.12 4.04
CA VAL A 35 3.29 -3.76 4.82
C VAL A 35 3.39 -5.27 4.68
N LYS A 36 3.55 -5.75 3.45
CA LYS A 36 3.66 -7.18 3.19
C LYS A 36 4.85 -7.80 3.93
N ARG A 37 6.00 -7.14 3.89
CA ARG A 37 7.21 -7.67 4.55
C ARG A 37 7.08 -7.65 6.06
N LEU A 38 6.50 -6.59 6.62
CA LEU A 38 6.28 -6.54 8.07
C LEU A 38 5.27 -7.59 8.51
N ALA A 39 4.23 -7.82 7.73
CA ALA A 39 3.25 -8.83 8.07
C ALA A 39 3.89 -10.22 8.09
N GLU A 40 4.76 -10.50 7.13
CA GLU A 40 5.49 -11.78 7.10
C GLU A 40 6.43 -11.91 8.29
N HIS A 41 7.13 -10.82 8.62
CA HIS A 41 8.01 -10.79 9.78
C HIS A 41 7.25 -11.12 11.06
N LEU A 42 6.06 -10.55 11.22
CA LEU A 42 5.26 -10.74 12.42
C LEU A 42 4.68 -12.15 12.56
N LYS A 43 4.58 -12.88 11.48
CA LYS A 43 4.19 -14.30 11.56
C LYS A 43 5.19 -15.12 12.34
N GLU A 44 6.46 -14.77 12.22
CA GLU A 44 7.54 -15.48 12.89
C GLU A 44 7.97 -14.83 14.21
N HIS A 45 7.68 -13.54 14.35
CA HIS A 45 8.08 -12.76 15.52
C HIS A 45 6.86 -12.07 16.12
N LYS A 46 5.95 -12.89 16.66
CA LYS A 46 4.63 -12.41 17.11
C LYS A 46 4.70 -11.38 18.24
N LYS A 47 5.78 -11.38 19.02
CA LYS A 47 5.95 -10.45 20.13
C LYS A 47 6.78 -9.23 19.79
N ASP A 48 7.07 -9.01 18.53
CA ASP A 48 7.76 -7.81 18.10
C ASP A 48 6.76 -6.66 18.01
N PHE A 49 6.51 -6.04 19.16
CA PHE A 49 5.48 -4.99 19.26
C PHE A 49 5.88 -3.72 18.53
N SER A 50 7.16 -3.46 18.43
CA SER A 50 7.66 -2.31 17.69
C SER A 50 7.33 -2.44 16.20
N SER A 51 7.57 -3.62 15.63
CA SER A 51 7.23 -3.87 14.23
C SER A 51 5.72 -3.84 14.01
N ARG A 52 4.94 -4.29 14.99
CA ARG A 52 3.49 -4.23 14.89
C ARG A 52 2.99 -2.80 14.81
N ARG A 53 3.54 -1.92 15.66
CA ARG A 53 3.19 -0.50 15.61
C ARG A 53 3.58 0.11 14.26
N GLY A 54 4.77 -0.25 13.77
CA GLY A 54 5.22 0.21 12.46
C GLY A 54 4.30 -0.23 11.34
N LEU A 55 3.83 -1.48 11.40
CA LEU A 55 2.90 -2.01 10.42
C LEU A 55 1.59 -1.22 10.41
N LEU A 56 1.01 -1.01 11.59
CA LEU A 56 -0.24 -0.27 11.70
C LEU A 56 -0.10 1.17 11.18
N LYS A 57 1.03 1.80 11.48
CA LYS A 57 1.31 3.15 10.99
C LYS A 57 1.37 3.20 9.46
N LYS A 58 2.04 2.22 8.86
CA LYS A 58 2.15 2.17 7.41
C LYS A 58 0.82 1.86 6.73
N ILE A 59 0.01 1.01 7.33
CA ILE A 59 -1.34 0.75 6.83
C ILE A 59 -2.16 2.03 6.85
N GLY A 60 -2.08 2.81 7.91
CA GLY A 60 -2.78 4.08 8.02
C GLY A 60 -2.31 5.08 6.98
N GLN A 61 -1.00 5.18 6.76
CA GLN A 61 -0.43 6.06 5.75
C GLN A 61 -0.91 5.67 4.34
N ARG A 62 -0.89 4.36 4.05
CA ARG A 62 -1.36 3.86 2.77
C ARG A 62 -2.82 4.19 2.54
N HIS A 63 -3.64 4.02 3.57
CA HIS A 63 -5.06 4.30 3.49
C HIS A 63 -5.31 5.79 3.16
N ARG A 64 -4.58 6.68 3.81
CA ARG A 64 -4.73 8.12 3.55
C ARG A 64 -4.32 8.47 2.12
N LEU A 65 -3.25 7.88 1.63
CA LEU A 65 -2.81 8.13 0.26
C LEU A 65 -3.79 7.59 -0.76
N LEU A 66 -4.36 6.42 -0.51
CA LEU A 66 -5.39 5.85 -1.38
C LEU A 66 -6.63 6.73 -1.43
N LYS A 67 -7.04 7.24 -0.28
CA LYS A 67 -8.18 8.13 -0.20
C LYS A 67 -7.91 9.42 -0.97
N TYR A 68 -6.72 9.98 -0.80
CA TYR A 68 -6.31 11.17 -1.55
C TYR A 68 -6.36 10.91 -3.05
N LEU A 69 -5.77 9.81 -3.49
CA LEU A 69 -5.71 9.47 -4.91
C LEU A 69 -7.11 9.27 -5.50
N SER A 70 -8.01 8.63 -4.75
CA SER A 70 -9.38 8.41 -5.23
C SER A 70 -10.13 9.73 -5.44
N LYS A 71 -9.79 10.75 -4.65
CA LYS A 71 -10.39 12.09 -4.82
C LYS A 71 -9.76 12.83 -5.98
N GLU A 72 -8.46 12.65 -6.19
CA GLU A 72 -7.76 13.34 -7.28
C GLU A 72 -8.11 12.75 -8.63
N SER A 73 -8.20 11.43 -8.71
CA SER A 73 -8.51 10.76 -9.97
C SER A 73 -9.00 9.36 -9.70
N ALA A 74 -10.31 9.15 -9.87
CA ALA A 74 -10.89 7.82 -9.68
C ALA A 74 -10.29 6.82 -10.65
N LYS A 75 -9.95 7.25 -11.86
CA LYS A 75 -9.35 6.38 -12.86
C LYS A 75 -7.98 5.88 -12.42
N ARG A 76 -7.13 6.79 -11.93
CA ARG A 76 -5.81 6.42 -11.45
C ARG A 76 -5.91 5.50 -10.24
N TYR A 77 -6.86 5.79 -9.35
CA TYR A 77 -7.11 4.96 -8.18
C TYR A 77 -7.49 3.53 -8.58
N ASP A 78 -8.44 3.40 -9.51
CA ASP A 78 -8.88 2.08 -9.96
C ASP A 78 -7.75 1.30 -10.62
N MET A 79 -6.96 1.96 -11.45
CA MET A 79 -5.84 1.32 -12.12
C MET A 79 -4.80 0.83 -11.11
N LEU A 80 -4.51 1.64 -10.10
CA LEU A 80 -3.53 1.26 -9.09
C LEU A 80 -4.02 0.10 -8.23
N VAL A 81 -5.27 0.15 -7.81
CA VAL A 81 -5.85 -0.92 -6.98
C VAL A 81 -5.84 -2.24 -7.74
N ASP A 82 -6.18 -2.21 -9.03
CA ASP A 82 -6.13 -3.41 -9.86
C ASP A 82 -4.70 -3.92 -9.98
N LYS A 83 -3.76 -3.02 -10.18
CA LYS A 83 -2.35 -3.39 -10.35
C LYS A 83 -1.76 -3.99 -9.09
N LEU A 84 -2.16 -3.47 -7.93
CA LEU A 84 -1.70 -3.96 -6.64
C LEU A 84 -2.55 -5.12 -6.12
N LYS A 85 -3.65 -5.40 -6.78
CA LYS A 85 -4.59 -6.44 -6.37
C LYS A 85 -5.15 -6.20 -4.97
N LEU A 86 -5.32 -4.93 -4.62
CA LEU A 86 -5.94 -4.56 -3.36
C LEU A 86 -7.46 -4.61 -3.50
N LYS A 87 -8.16 -4.80 -2.38
CA LYS A 87 -9.60 -4.69 -2.38
C LYS A 87 -9.99 -3.24 -2.67
N LYS A 88 -10.92 -3.07 -3.58
CA LYS A 88 -11.47 -1.75 -3.83
C LYS A 88 -12.30 -1.33 -2.63
N LYS A 89 -12.26 -0.06 -2.36
CA LYS A 89 -13.01 0.50 -1.27
C LYS A 89 -14.46 0.69 -1.68
N GLU A 90 -15.34 -0.21 -1.26
CA GLU A 90 -16.73 -0.02 -1.53
C GLU A 90 -17.59 -0.99 -0.82
N GLY A 91 -17.64 -0.94 -0.86
CA GLY A 91 -18.06 -1.65 -0.36
C GLY A 91 -18.11 -2.63 -0.17
N LYS A 92 -17.53 -2.86 -0.28
CA LYS A 92 -17.37 -3.41 -0.11
C LYS A 92 -17.45 -3.99 0.42
N LYS A 93 -17.52 -4.41 0.73
CA LYS A 93 -17.39 -4.61 0.96
C LYS A 93 -17.37 -5.06 1.43
N GLU A 94 -17.59 -5.51 1.72
CA GLU A 94 -17.38 -5.48 1.85
C GLU A 94 -17.28 -5.77 2.39
N GLU A 95 -17.59 -6.39 2.79
CA GLU A 95 -17.38 -6.28 2.91
C GLU A 95 -17.13 -6.19 3.48
N GLY A 96 -17.65 -6.71 4.20
CA GLY A 96 -17.28 -6.30 4.35
C GLY A 96 -17.21 -6.50 4.92
N ASP A 97 -17.26 -6.80 5.20
CA ASP A 97 -17.03 -6.47 5.36
C ASP A 97 -17.02 -6.61 5.85
N LYS A 98 -17.07 -7.18 5.99
CA LYS A 98 -16.86 -6.96 6.14
C LYS A 98 -16.62 -6.88 6.56
N ALA A 99 -16.86 -7.44 6.70
CA ALA A 99 -16.47 -6.87 6.74
C ALA A 99 -16.38 -6.86 7.16
N GLU A 100 -16.35 -7.13 7.53
CA GLU A 100 -16.10 -6.52 7.48
C GLU A 100 -16.19 -6.37 7.45
N ALA A 101 -16.44 -7.09 7.77
CA ALA A 101 -16.41 -6.43 7.45
C ALA A 101 -16.40 -6.41 7.35
#